data_4f52c69de394a9ad2136466199f1012e
#
_entry.id   4f52c69de394a9ad2136466199f1012e
#
_cell.length_a   1.000
_cell.length_b   1.000
_cell.length_c   1.000
_cell.angle_alpha   90.00
_cell.angle_beta   90.00
_cell.angle_gamma   90.00
#
_symmetry.space_group_name_H-M   'P 1'
#
loop_
_entity.id
_entity.type
_entity.pdbx_description
1 polymer ?
#
loop_
_entity_poly.entity_id
_entity_poly.type
_entity_poly.pdbx_seq_one_letter_code
_entity_poly.pdbx_strand_id
1 'polypeptide(L)'
;MLSRKVTLLLAVLFLAVIDASAQSEVFKNVVNNLALYKQKKDLKYLTNAKKSVDSLMKTHLDSVDLEKNVYKAVVYSSIVYLDSTNKLKMPPVFFGQVTRLVGQLMADKRSYRFQHQIDFSRRSVANVYLRQGFDYMRISDFYNAIQSFQKAKKFAPEYKELNGYIAYANNKMGNLIDATKYYTDLLKTDSSKAEVIEAASNAFKAIGDTTKALQVLKKGRRKLPDDKFLLLDEANIYNNKRDYGSLEPLLSQLLDENPANAEIVYIAANCYDHLNEFDKAESLYLRSIELNNSVFEPIYNLGLLYLREAVANKDQTKGFERSGIWLEKANEISPNDIKCLQLLQIVYSKMGNQDQLEKTINKLKNLTNQ
;
A
#
# COMPACT_ATOMS: atom_id res chain seq x y z
N MET A 1 -9.25 15.08 7.10
CA MET A 1 -9.01 14.65 8.49
C MET A 1 -7.87 15.41 9.21
N LEU A 2 -6.84 15.91 8.49
CA LEU A 2 -5.76 16.75 9.06
C LEU A 2 -6.26 18.08 9.67
N SER A 3 -7.36 18.65 9.17
CA SER A 3 -7.85 19.98 9.63
C SER A 3 -8.31 20.02 11.10
N ARG A 4 -8.87 18.92 11.62
CA ARG A 4 -9.38 18.86 13.02
C ARG A 4 -8.26 18.85 14.07
N LYS A 5 -7.14 18.17 13.80
CA LYS A 5 -6.01 18.07 14.74
C LYS A 5 -5.22 19.39 14.83
N VAL A 6 -5.11 20.15 13.73
CA VAL A 6 -4.45 21.46 13.69
C VAL A 6 -5.31 22.54 14.37
N THR A 7 -6.63 22.43 14.27
CA THR A 7 -7.57 23.35 14.96
C THR A 7 -7.50 23.17 16.48
N LEU A 8 -7.29 21.94 16.96
CA LEU A 8 -7.11 21.67 18.40
C LEU A 8 -5.80 22.27 18.94
N LEU A 9 -4.72 22.24 18.12
CA LEU A 9 -3.39 22.74 18.53
C LEU A 9 -3.38 24.26 18.71
N LEU A 10 -4.09 25.01 17.85
CA LEU A 10 -4.28 26.45 18.04
C LEU A 10 -5.07 26.78 19.32
N ALA A 11 -5.97 25.91 19.76
CA ALA A 11 -6.71 26.09 21.00
C ALA A 11 -5.84 25.90 22.25
N VAL A 12 -4.88 24.96 22.22
CA VAL A 12 -3.96 24.68 23.33
C VAL A 12 -2.94 25.84 23.52
N LEU A 13 -2.52 26.50 22.43
CA LEU A 13 -1.66 27.69 22.50
C LEU A 13 -2.28 28.83 23.32
N PHE A 14 -3.61 28.90 23.41
CA PHE A 14 -4.32 29.94 24.14
C PHE A 14 -4.44 29.70 25.65
N LEU A 15 -4.49 28.44 26.09
CA LEU A 15 -4.64 28.11 27.51
C LEU A 15 -3.34 28.28 28.31
N ALA A 16 -2.18 28.20 27.66
CA ALA A 16 -0.86 28.35 28.30
C ALA A 16 -0.40 29.81 28.53
N VAL A 17 -1.17 30.80 28.05
CA VAL A 17 -0.79 32.25 28.09
C VAL A 17 -1.29 32.95 29.35
N ILE A 18 -1.97 32.26 30.26
CA ILE A 18 -2.59 32.90 31.45
C ILE A 18 -1.57 33.21 32.57
N ASP A 19 -0.36 32.66 32.53
CA ASP A 19 0.68 32.85 33.57
C ASP A 19 1.85 33.77 33.14
N ALA A 20 1.60 34.87 32.49
CA ALA A 20 2.69 35.77 32.15
C ALA A 20 2.51 37.14 32.75
N SER A 21 3.06 37.34 33.92
CA SER A 21 3.45 38.67 34.43
C SER A 21 4.41 39.33 33.41
N ALA A 22 4.00 40.52 32.89
CA ALA A 22 4.78 41.42 32.06
C ALA A 22 5.16 40.95 30.65
N GLN A 23 4.19 40.41 29.86
CA GLN A 23 4.35 40.38 28.40
C GLN A 23 4.35 41.83 27.86
N SER A 24 5.32 42.17 26.99
CA SER A 24 5.29 43.44 26.30
C SER A 24 3.98 43.58 25.50
N GLU A 25 3.45 44.79 25.38
CA GLU A 25 2.24 45.06 24.60
C GLU A 25 2.31 44.51 23.17
N VAL A 26 3.51 44.44 22.62
CA VAL A 26 3.76 43.90 21.27
C VAL A 26 3.49 42.39 21.22
N PHE A 27 3.90 41.62 22.24
CA PHE A 27 3.58 40.18 22.29
C PHE A 27 2.06 39.95 22.44
N LYS A 28 1.38 40.77 23.25
CA LYS A 28 -0.08 40.74 23.35
C LYS A 28 -0.73 41.00 21.98
N ASN A 29 -0.22 41.98 21.23
CA ASN A 29 -0.71 42.30 19.89
C ASN A 29 -0.48 41.15 18.91
N VAL A 30 0.64 40.43 18.97
CA VAL A 30 0.90 39.24 18.15
C VAL A 30 -0.15 38.18 18.46
N VAL A 31 -0.33 37.84 19.74
CA VAL A 31 -1.31 36.80 20.16
C VAL A 31 -2.73 37.19 19.76
N ASN A 32 -3.14 38.44 20.00
CA ASN A 32 -4.47 38.95 19.64
C ASN A 32 -4.73 38.86 18.12
N ASN A 33 -3.76 39.22 17.29
CA ASN A 33 -3.90 39.14 15.85
C ASN A 33 -4.00 37.70 15.37
N LEU A 34 -3.23 36.74 15.94
CA LEU A 34 -3.38 35.32 15.63
C LEU A 34 -4.76 34.78 16.04
N ALA A 35 -5.29 35.23 17.18
CA ALA A 35 -6.64 34.91 17.64
C ALA A 35 -7.72 35.43 16.68
N LEU A 36 -7.60 36.71 16.29
CA LEU A 36 -8.52 37.35 15.34
C LEU A 36 -8.47 36.66 13.96
N TYR A 37 -7.29 36.26 13.50
CA TYR A 37 -7.21 35.44 12.28
C TYR A 37 -7.97 34.12 12.45
N LYS A 38 -7.81 33.42 13.58
CA LYS A 38 -8.53 32.17 13.83
C LYS A 38 -10.04 32.35 13.74
N GLN A 39 -10.56 33.44 14.30
CA GLN A 39 -11.97 33.77 14.33
C GLN A 39 -12.52 34.24 12.97
N LYS A 40 -11.82 35.16 12.31
CA LYS A 40 -12.32 35.89 11.14
C LYS A 40 -11.77 35.36 9.80
N LYS A 41 -10.71 34.56 9.84
CA LYS A 41 -10.03 33.99 8.65
C LYS A 41 -9.51 35.05 7.66
N ASP A 42 -9.34 36.28 8.09
CA ASP A 42 -8.85 37.39 7.27
C ASP A 42 -7.33 37.53 7.41
N LEU A 43 -6.62 37.39 6.28
CA LEU A 43 -5.15 37.45 6.21
C LEU A 43 -4.54 38.77 6.72
N LYS A 44 -5.32 39.86 6.78
CA LYS A 44 -4.82 41.13 7.36
C LYS A 44 -4.32 40.95 8.78
N TYR A 45 -4.91 40.05 9.57
CA TYR A 45 -4.45 39.81 10.93
C TYR A 45 -3.09 39.10 10.96
N LEU A 46 -2.77 38.24 10.00
CA LEU A 46 -1.43 37.68 9.86
C LEU A 46 -0.41 38.77 9.48
N THR A 47 -0.80 39.68 8.59
CA THR A 47 0.03 40.85 8.24
C THR A 47 0.30 41.74 9.46
N ASN A 48 -0.72 42.02 10.28
CA ASN A 48 -0.57 42.79 11.50
C ASN A 48 0.33 42.08 12.53
N ALA A 49 0.13 40.75 12.72
CA ALA A 49 1.01 39.98 13.59
C ALA A 49 2.47 40.01 13.11
N LYS A 50 2.71 39.93 11.78
CA LYS A 50 4.04 40.04 11.18
C LYS A 50 4.65 41.43 11.47
N LYS A 51 3.93 42.52 11.21
CA LYS A 51 4.40 43.89 11.53
C LYS A 51 4.77 44.05 13.00
N SER A 52 3.95 43.48 13.90
CA SER A 52 4.21 43.55 15.34
C SER A 52 5.49 42.78 15.70
N VAL A 53 5.67 41.56 15.24
CA VAL A 53 6.87 40.77 15.57
C VAL A 53 8.13 41.32 14.92
N ASP A 54 8.03 41.88 13.70
CA ASP A 54 9.17 42.51 13.01
C ASP A 54 9.63 43.76 13.73
N SER A 55 8.71 44.52 14.36
CA SER A 55 9.05 45.69 15.15
C SER A 55 9.88 45.40 16.40
N LEU A 56 9.91 44.13 16.85
CA LEU A 56 10.75 43.69 17.97
C LEU A 56 12.20 43.37 17.53
N MET A 57 12.47 43.27 16.23
CA MET A 57 13.74 42.81 15.67
C MET A 57 14.53 43.99 15.09
N LYS A 58 14.91 44.95 15.96
CA LYS A 58 15.56 46.21 15.54
C LYS A 58 17.08 46.20 15.64
N THR A 59 17.61 45.44 16.58
CA THR A 59 19.05 45.39 16.89
C THR A 59 19.61 43.99 16.73
N HIS A 60 20.95 43.87 16.72
CA HIS A 60 21.60 42.55 16.71
C HIS A 60 21.26 41.76 17.99
N LEU A 61 21.11 42.40 19.14
CA LEU A 61 20.71 41.76 20.39
C LEU A 61 19.32 41.12 20.27
N ASP A 62 18.39 41.79 19.57
CA ASP A 62 17.04 41.27 19.32
C ASP A 62 17.10 40.01 18.46
N SER A 63 18.04 39.94 17.53
CA SER A 63 18.19 38.77 16.62
C SER A 63 18.63 37.49 17.34
N VAL A 64 19.24 37.59 18.52
CA VAL A 64 19.68 36.45 19.36
C VAL A 64 18.75 36.20 20.56
N ASP A 65 17.76 37.07 20.77
CA ASP A 65 16.77 36.91 21.83
C ASP A 65 15.86 35.72 21.54
N LEU A 66 15.81 34.79 22.48
CA LEU A 66 15.09 33.52 22.28
C LEU A 66 13.58 33.75 22.17
N GLU A 67 12.98 34.54 23.07
CA GLU A 67 11.53 34.75 23.10
C GLU A 67 11.04 35.45 21.83
N LYS A 68 11.73 36.51 21.40
CA LYS A 68 11.42 37.24 20.17
C LYS A 68 11.49 36.32 18.95
N ASN A 69 12.50 35.46 18.87
CA ASN A 69 12.62 34.47 17.79
C ASN A 69 11.54 33.39 17.83
N VAL A 70 11.09 32.97 19.02
CA VAL A 70 9.97 32.02 19.15
C VAL A 70 8.67 32.65 18.61
N TYR A 71 8.32 33.89 19.03
CA TYR A 71 7.12 34.55 18.50
C TYR A 71 7.23 34.85 17.00
N LYS A 72 8.41 35.21 16.51
CA LYS A 72 8.68 35.32 15.07
C LYS A 72 8.45 34.03 14.34
N ALA A 73 8.92 32.89 14.88
CA ALA A 73 8.70 31.59 14.30
C ALA A 73 7.23 31.21 14.24
N VAL A 74 6.46 31.47 15.31
CA VAL A 74 5.00 31.23 15.35
C VAL A 74 4.27 32.04 14.27
N VAL A 75 4.54 33.34 14.16
CA VAL A 75 3.89 34.19 13.14
C VAL A 75 4.28 33.78 11.73
N TYR A 76 5.57 33.61 11.47
CA TYR A 76 6.08 33.30 10.15
C TYR A 76 5.64 31.92 9.69
N SER A 77 5.67 30.93 10.58
CA SER A 77 5.17 29.58 10.26
C SER A 77 3.65 29.56 10.04
N SER A 78 2.90 30.41 10.76
CA SER A 78 1.47 30.61 10.51
C SER A 78 1.23 31.15 9.10
N ILE A 79 2.00 32.14 8.65
CA ILE A 79 1.86 32.72 7.32
C ILE A 79 2.09 31.68 6.25
N VAL A 80 3.23 30.96 6.25
CA VAL A 80 3.57 29.98 5.21
C VAL A 80 2.59 28.79 5.18
N TYR A 81 2.00 28.45 6.33
CA TYR A 81 1.04 27.38 6.41
C TYR A 81 -0.37 27.79 5.96
N LEU A 82 -0.84 28.96 6.40
CA LEU A 82 -2.22 29.40 6.23
C LEU A 82 -2.45 30.16 4.91
N ASP A 83 -1.44 30.92 4.44
CA ASP A 83 -1.47 31.58 3.14
C ASP A 83 -0.84 30.71 2.05
N SER A 84 -1.48 29.58 1.77
CA SER A 84 -0.95 28.58 0.83
C SER A 84 -0.83 29.07 -0.61
N THR A 85 -1.54 30.12 -0.98
CA THR A 85 -1.55 30.72 -2.32
C THR A 85 -0.71 32.00 -2.42
N ASN A 86 0.00 32.34 -1.34
CA ASN A 86 0.84 33.53 -1.24
C ASN A 86 0.12 34.85 -1.59
N LYS A 87 -1.12 35.01 -1.12
CA LYS A 87 -1.88 36.27 -1.29
C LYS A 87 -1.22 37.44 -0.59
N LEU A 88 -0.45 37.18 0.48
CA LEU A 88 0.33 38.18 1.19
C LEU A 88 1.62 38.59 0.46
N LYS A 89 1.89 37.97 -0.72
CA LYS A 89 3.05 38.28 -1.57
C LYS A 89 4.39 38.21 -0.82
N MET A 90 4.57 37.14 -0.01
CA MET A 90 5.85 36.89 0.65
C MET A 90 6.92 36.54 -0.40
N PRO A 91 8.17 37.02 -0.23
CA PRO A 91 9.23 36.74 -1.20
C PRO A 91 9.55 35.24 -1.25
N PRO A 92 10.06 34.69 -2.38
CA PRO A 92 10.36 33.26 -2.54
C PRO A 92 11.27 32.68 -1.45
N VAL A 93 12.21 33.49 -0.94
CA VAL A 93 13.14 33.08 0.12
C VAL A 93 12.49 32.97 1.52
N PHE A 94 11.25 33.45 1.68
CA PHE A 94 10.59 33.54 2.99
C PHE A 94 10.41 32.19 3.65
N PHE A 95 9.94 31.19 2.90
CA PHE A 95 9.78 29.83 3.45
C PHE A 95 11.10 29.22 3.91
N GLY A 96 12.19 29.45 3.16
CA GLY A 96 13.54 29.03 3.54
C GLY A 96 14.02 29.70 4.84
N GLN A 97 13.71 30.99 5.03
CA GLN A 97 14.00 31.71 6.28
C GLN A 97 13.24 31.14 7.47
N VAL A 98 11.94 30.86 7.29
CA VAL A 98 11.09 30.24 8.32
C VAL A 98 11.62 28.86 8.72
N THR A 99 11.94 28.04 7.73
CA THR A 99 12.49 26.68 7.93
C THR A 99 13.80 26.72 8.73
N ARG A 100 14.70 27.64 8.40
CA ARG A 100 15.97 27.82 9.12
C ARG A 100 15.73 28.26 10.56
N LEU A 101 14.89 29.28 10.78
CA LEU A 101 14.57 29.79 12.10
C LEU A 101 13.97 28.71 13.00
N VAL A 102 12.96 27.97 12.50
CA VAL A 102 12.34 26.89 13.26
C VAL A 102 13.34 25.76 13.55
N GLY A 103 14.20 25.43 12.58
CA GLY A 103 15.26 24.43 12.77
C GLY A 103 16.27 24.83 13.84
N GLN A 104 16.67 26.11 13.92
CA GLN A 104 17.55 26.67 14.96
C GLN A 104 16.89 26.57 16.34
N LEU A 105 15.61 26.95 16.46
CA LEU A 105 14.88 26.87 17.71
C LEU A 105 14.68 25.43 18.19
N MET A 106 14.48 24.48 17.30
CA MET A 106 14.40 23.05 17.65
C MET A 106 15.73 22.52 18.21
N ALA A 107 16.85 23.07 17.77
CA ALA A 107 18.19 22.67 18.23
C ALA A 107 18.64 23.37 19.52
N ASP A 108 18.03 24.48 19.89
CA ASP A 108 18.39 25.26 21.07
C ASP A 108 17.77 24.66 22.34
N LYS A 109 18.63 24.13 23.23
CA LYS A 109 18.21 23.53 24.51
C LYS A 109 17.41 24.49 25.40
N ARG A 110 17.63 25.80 25.30
CA ARG A 110 16.89 26.80 26.10
C ARG A 110 15.43 26.92 25.68
N SER A 111 15.09 26.39 24.49
CA SER A 111 13.75 26.43 23.91
C SER A 111 12.71 25.59 24.65
N TYR A 112 13.12 24.75 25.63
CA TYR A 112 12.19 23.88 26.37
C TYR A 112 11.02 24.63 27.02
N ARG A 113 11.22 25.89 27.40
CA ARG A 113 10.18 26.77 27.99
C ARG A 113 9.09 27.14 26.99
N PHE A 114 9.36 27.04 25.69
CA PHE A 114 8.47 27.41 24.60
C PHE A 114 8.06 26.21 23.75
N GLN A 115 8.01 25.03 24.37
CA GLN A 115 7.79 23.77 23.65
C GLN A 115 6.50 23.80 22.79
N HIS A 116 5.41 24.37 23.30
CA HIS A 116 4.15 24.44 22.58
C HIS A 116 4.23 25.33 21.32
N GLN A 117 4.92 26.46 21.41
CA GLN A 117 5.11 27.39 20.31
C GLN A 117 6.01 26.77 19.24
N ILE A 118 7.05 26.07 19.66
CA ILE A 118 7.98 25.38 18.75
C ILE A 118 7.28 24.20 18.09
N ASP A 119 6.51 23.40 18.83
CA ASP A 119 5.72 22.30 18.29
C ASP A 119 4.71 22.78 17.25
N PHE A 120 4.05 23.89 17.50
CA PHE A 120 3.17 24.51 16.51
C PHE A 120 3.96 24.93 15.26
N SER A 121 5.08 25.63 15.43
CA SER A 121 5.88 26.16 14.31
C SER A 121 6.48 25.04 13.46
N ARG A 122 7.06 23.99 14.08
CA ARG A 122 7.65 22.86 13.35
C ARG A 122 6.59 22.03 12.60
N ARG A 123 5.40 21.81 13.21
CA ARG A 123 4.30 21.12 12.53
C ARG A 123 3.73 21.95 11.38
N SER A 124 3.68 23.27 11.51
CA SER A 124 3.28 24.16 10.42
C SER A 124 4.25 24.06 9.24
N VAL A 125 5.57 24.09 9.49
CA VAL A 125 6.59 23.86 8.46
C VAL A 125 6.48 22.46 7.84
N ALA A 126 6.28 21.44 8.67
CA ALA A 126 6.08 20.06 8.18
C ALA A 126 4.87 19.96 7.25
N ASN A 127 3.76 20.63 7.58
CA ASN A 127 2.56 20.62 6.74
C ASN A 127 2.76 21.33 5.39
N VAL A 128 3.61 22.37 5.34
CA VAL A 128 3.98 23.00 4.05
C VAL A 128 4.76 22.01 3.19
N TYR A 129 5.77 21.34 3.75
CA TYR A 129 6.51 20.32 3.01
C TYR A 129 5.63 19.12 2.61
N LEU A 130 4.70 18.71 3.48
CA LEU A 130 3.73 17.66 3.16
C LEU A 130 2.87 18.03 1.95
N ARG A 131 2.36 19.27 1.91
CA ARG A 131 1.62 19.81 0.76
C ARG A 131 2.46 19.80 -0.52
N GLN A 132 3.70 20.32 -0.45
CA GLN A 132 4.63 20.29 -1.59
C GLN A 132 4.88 18.86 -2.08
N GLY A 133 5.05 17.89 -1.17
CA GLY A 133 5.20 16.50 -1.53
C GLY A 133 4.00 15.95 -2.30
N PHE A 134 2.78 16.28 -1.88
CA PHE A 134 1.58 15.88 -2.62
C PHE A 134 1.44 16.61 -3.97
N ASP A 135 1.86 17.89 -4.04
CA ASP A 135 1.87 18.63 -5.30
C ASP A 135 2.80 17.96 -6.32
N TYR A 136 4.01 17.55 -5.90
CA TYR A 136 4.93 16.78 -6.73
C TYR A 136 4.38 15.40 -7.09
N MET A 137 3.71 14.70 -6.17
CA MET A 137 3.07 13.41 -6.47
C MET A 137 2.00 13.52 -7.56
N ARG A 138 1.22 14.60 -7.57
CA ARG A 138 0.17 14.83 -8.59
C ARG A 138 0.72 14.95 -10.01
N ILE A 139 1.94 15.45 -10.15
CA ILE A 139 2.64 15.54 -11.45
C ILE A 139 3.64 14.41 -11.68
N SER A 140 3.57 13.35 -10.84
CA SER A 140 4.45 12.18 -10.90
C SER A 140 5.95 12.48 -10.71
N ASP A 141 6.30 13.63 -10.13
CA ASP A 141 7.67 13.96 -9.71
C ASP A 141 7.98 13.32 -8.35
N PHE A 142 8.12 12.00 -8.35
CA PHE A 142 8.32 11.22 -7.13
C PHE A 142 9.62 11.54 -6.41
N TYR A 143 10.66 11.94 -7.13
CA TYR A 143 11.94 12.35 -6.54
C TYR A 143 11.75 13.56 -5.61
N ASN A 144 11.19 14.65 -6.13
CA ASN A 144 10.95 15.86 -5.33
C ASN A 144 9.88 15.64 -4.25
N ALA A 145 8.91 14.74 -4.49
CA ALA A 145 7.95 14.32 -3.48
C ALA A 145 8.65 13.66 -2.28
N ILE A 146 9.57 12.72 -2.51
CA ILE A 146 10.36 12.06 -1.45
C ILE A 146 11.16 13.08 -0.66
N GLN A 147 11.87 14.00 -1.34
CA GLN A 147 12.65 15.04 -0.69
C GLN A 147 11.77 15.93 0.23
N SER A 148 10.57 16.26 -0.25
CA SER A 148 9.62 17.07 0.50
C SER A 148 9.08 16.30 1.73
N PHE A 149 8.69 15.05 1.59
CA PHE A 149 8.22 14.21 2.69
C PHE A 149 9.33 13.94 3.72
N GLN A 150 10.57 13.75 3.29
CA GLN A 150 11.71 13.61 4.21
C GLN A 150 11.96 14.89 5.01
N LYS A 151 11.85 16.07 4.38
CA LYS A 151 11.89 17.36 5.09
C LYS A 151 10.72 17.48 6.07
N ALA A 152 9.50 17.13 5.65
CA ALA A 152 8.34 17.09 6.56
C ALA A 152 8.60 16.19 7.77
N LYS A 153 9.15 14.99 7.56
CA LYS A 153 9.50 14.03 8.63
C LYS A 153 10.54 14.59 9.60
N LYS A 154 11.50 15.37 9.13
CA LYS A 154 12.49 16.05 10.00
C LYS A 154 11.83 17.01 10.99
N PHE A 155 10.79 17.75 10.56
CA PHE A 155 10.07 18.70 11.40
C PHE A 155 8.94 18.05 12.22
N ALA A 156 8.37 16.96 11.76
CA ALA A 156 7.29 16.24 12.44
C ALA A 156 7.54 14.71 12.40
N PRO A 157 8.53 14.19 13.15
CA PRO A 157 8.85 12.76 13.16
C PRO A 157 7.71 11.88 13.69
N GLU A 158 6.77 12.47 14.42
CA GLU A 158 5.56 11.82 14.91
C GLU A 158 4.50 11.57 13.80
N TYR A 159 4.63 12.18 12.63
CA TYR A 159 3.75 11.92 11.48
C TYR A 159 4.15 10.61 10.80
N LYS A 160 3.67 9.51 11.38
CA LYS A 160 4.05 8.14 10.96
C LYS A 160 3.61 7.82 9.53
N GLU A 161 2.51 8.42 9.09
CA GLU A 161 1.96 8.29 7.75
C GLU A 161 2.93 8.74 6.64
N LEU A 162 3.89 9.61 6.97
CA LEU A 162 4.95 10.04 6.04
C LEU A 162 5.77 8.87 5.50
N ASN A 163 5.98 7.82 6.31
CA ASN A 163 6.65 6.62 5.84
C ASN A 163 5.89 5.95 4.69
N GLY A 164 4.55 5.94 4.74
CA GLY A 164 3.71 5.40 3.66
C GLY A 164 3.84 6.18 2.36
N TYR A 165 3.83 7.52 2.44
CA TYR A 165 3.98 8.36 1.25
C TYR A 165 5.38 8.24 0.63
N ILE A 166 6.43 8.18 1.47
CA ILE A 166 7.81 7.96 1.00
C ILE A 166 7.95 6.57 0.39
N ALA A 167 7.38 5.54 1.02
CA ALA A 167 7.39 4.18 0.50
C ALA A 167 6.70 4.08 -0.86
N TYR A 168 5.51 4.66 -0.98
CA TYR A 168 4.76 4.69 -2.23
C TYR A 168 5.53 5.39 -3.35
N ALA A 169 6.10 6.57 -3.06
CA ALA A 169 6.88 7.31 -4.05
C ALA A 169 8.15 6.54 -4.49
N ASN A 170 8.86 5.89 -3.54
CA ASN A 170 9.99 5.01 -3.87
C ASN A 170 9.56 3.82 -4.74
N ASN A 171 8.42 3.19 -4.42
CA ASN A 171 7.88 2.10 -5.22
C ASN A 171 7.60 2.53 -6.66
N LYS A 172 6.99 3.72 -6.85
CA LYS A 172 6.73 4.29 -8.19
C LYS A 172 8.00 4.63 -8.97
N MET A 173 9.10 4.93 -8.29
CA MET A 173 10.42 5.14 -8.91
C MET A 173 11.19 3.84 -9.19
N GLY A 174 10.69 2.68 -8.76
CA GLY A 174 11.43 1.42 -8.83
C GLY A 174 12.49 1.24 -7.74
N ASN A 175 12.58 2.14 -6.77
CA ASN A 175 13.47 2.05 -5.61
C ASN A 175 12.89 1.07 -4.57
N LEU A 176 12.72 -0.20 -4.97
CA LEU A 176 11.94 -1.19 -4.22
C LEU A 176 12.52 -1.50 -2.84
N ILE A 177 13.85 -1.48 -2.70
CA ILE A 177 14.53 -1.73 -1.40
C ILE A 177 14.18 -0.63 -0.40
N ASP A 178 14.23 0.64 -0.80
CA ASP A 178 13.85 1.75 0.07
C ASP A 178 12.34 1.73 0.37
N ALA A 179 11.51 1.38 -0.60
CA ALA A 179 10.08 1.22 -0.39
C ALA A 179 9.79 0.19 0.72
N THR A 180 10.41 -1.01 0.67
CA THR A 180 10.22 -2.05 1.70
C THR A 180 10.69 -1.59 3.08
N LYS A 181 11.78 -0.83 3.17
CA LYS A 181 12.26 -0.25 4.43
C LYS A 181 11.23 0.68 5.07
N TYR A 182 10.71 1.63 4.28
CA TYR A 182 9.72 2.59 4.79
C TYR A 182 8.37 1.93 5.13
N TYR A 183 7.92 0.93 4.35
CA TYR A 183 6.73 0.13 4.69
C TYR A 183 6.95 -0.66 5.98
N THR A 184 8.14 -1.24 6.18
CA THR A 184 8.49 -1.95 7.42
C THR A 184 8.39 -1.02 8.64
N ASP A 185 8.90 0.20 8.52
CA ASP A 185 8.83 1.17 9.61
C ASP A 185 7.38 1.64 9.87
N LEU A 186 6.57 1.78 8.83
CA LEU A 186 5.16 2.10 8.97
C LEU A 186 4.39 0.99 9.68
N LEU A 187 4.61 -0.27 9.30
CA LEU A 187 3.96 -1.43 9.91
C LEU A 187 4.29 -1.63 11.41
N LYS A 188 5.44 -1.14 11.90
CA LYS A 188 5.75 -1.13 13.34
C LYS A 188 4.79 -0.24 14.13
N THR A 189 4.25 0.77 13.51
CA THR A 189 3.46 1.83 14.15
C THR A 189 1.99 1.84 13.76
N ASP A 190 1.67 1.44 12.53
CA ASP A 190 0.31 1.36 12.00
C ASP A 190 0.19 0.09 11.13
N SER A 191 -0.19 -1.00 11.76
CA SER A 191 -0.42 -2.31 11.12
C SER A 191 -1.91 -2.71 11.16
N SER A 192 -2.80 -1.72 11.22
CA SER A 192 -4.25 -1.91 11.33
C SER A 192 -5.01 -1.59 10.03
N LYS A 193 -4.32 -1.22 8.96
CA LYS A 193 -4.92 -0.87 7.67
C LYS A 193 -4.53 -1.90 6.62
N ALA A 194 -5.52 -2.53 6.00
CA ALA A 194 -5.32 -3.54 4.96
C ALA A 194 -4.46 -3.01 3.82
N GLU A 195 -4.73 -1.79 3.35
CA GLU A 195 -4.01 -1.16 2.23
C GLU A 195 -2.51 -1.00 2.49
N VAL A 196 -2.11 -0.77 3.76
CA VAL A 196 -0.69 -0.67 4.14
C VAL A 196 -0.04 -2.05 4.14
N ILE A 197 -0.75 -3.07 4.61
CA ILE A 197 -0.29 -4.45 4.66
C ILE A 197 -0.11 -4.98 3.24
N GLU A 198 -1.10 -4.77 2.36
CA GLU A 198 -1.03 -5.14 0.95
C GLU A 198 0.13 -4.44 0.22
N ALA A 199 0.25 -3.12 0.39
CA ALA A 199 1.33 -2.36 -0.24
C ALA A 199 2.71 -2.84 0.20
N ALA A 200 2.87 -3.17 1.48
CA ALA A 200 4.10 -3.74 2.01
C ALA A 200 4.37 -5.14 1.44
N SER A 201 3.36 -6.02 1.42
CA SER A 201 3.47 -7.35 0.83
C SER A 201 3.86 -7.29 -0.63
N ASN A 202 3.19 -6.42 -1.42
CA ASN A 202 3.49 -6.23 -2.83
C ASN A 202 4.91 -5.71 -3.06
N ALA A 203 5.41 -4.80 -2.22
CA ALA A 203 6.78 -4.33 -2.31
C ALA A 203 7.79 -5.45 -2.03
N PHE A 204 7.53 -6.32 -1.04
CA PHE A 204 8.38 -7.50 -0.78
C PHE A 204 8.31 -8.53 -1.91
N LYS A 205 7.12 -8.78 -2.48
CA LYS A 205 6.98 -9.64 -3.69
C LYS A 205 7.80 -9.10 -4.85
N ALA A 206 7.79 -7.80 -5.07
CA ALA A 206 8.51 -7.15 -6.18
C ALA A 206 10.04 -7.29 -6.10
N ILE A 207 10.61 -7.41 -4.88
CA ILE A 207 12.05 -7.71 -4.69
C ILE A 207 12.35 -9.21 -4.60
N GLY A 208 11.34 -10.08 -4.80
CA GLY A 208 11.48 -11.53 -4.70
C GLY A 208 11.45 -12.09 -3.27
N ASP A 209 11.29 -11.25 -2.23
CA ASP A 209 11.23 -11.70 -0.84
C ASP A 209 9.80 -12.14 -0.45
N THR A 210 9.36 -13.24 -1.07
CA THR A 210 8.03 -13.82 -0.80
C THR A 210 7.88 -14.30 0.63
N THR A 211 8.98 -14.58 1.33
CA THR A 211 8.96 -14.98 2.75
C THR A 211 8.53 -13.82 3.64
N LYS A 212 9.10 -12.63 3.44
CA LYS A 212 8.67 -11.44 4.17
C LYS A 212 7.27 -10.99 3.76
N ALA A 213 6.91 -11.11 2.49
CA ALA A 213 5.54 -10.84 2.03
C ALA A 213 4.52 -11.68 2.82
N LEU A 214 4.74 -13.00 2.93
CA LEU A 214 3.90 -13.90 3.74
C LEU A 214 3.87 -13.52 5.22
N GLN A 215 5.01 -13.17 5.82
CA GLN A 215 5.07 -12.75 7.22
C GLN A 215 4.20 -11.50 7.46
N VAL A 216 4.25 -10.54 6.55
CA VAL A 216 3.44 -9.31 6.62
C VAL A 216 1.95 -9.64 6.51
N LEU A 217 1.55 -10.46 5.53
CA LEU A 217 0.16 -10.89 5.32
C LEU A 217 -0.38 -11.66 6.53
N LYS A 218 0.33 -12.68 7.00
CA LYS A 218 -0.07 -13.47 8.18
C LYS A 218 -0.24 -12.60 9.43
N LYS A 219 0.68 -11.65 9.66
CA LYS A 219 0.57 -10.71 10.77
C LYS A 219 -0.63 -9.76 10.61
N GLY A 220 -0.89 -9.34 9.38
CA GLY A 220 -2.03 -8.51 9.02
C GLY A 220 -3.36 -9.23 9.25
N ARG A 221 -3.50 -10.45 8.73
CA ARG A 221 -4.71 -11.27 8.89
C ARG A 221 -5.04 -11.61 10.34
N ARG A 222 -4.04 -11.75 11.22
CA ARG A 222 -4.31 -11.92 12.66
C ARG A 222 -5.04 -10.71 13.28
N LYS A 223 -4.92 -9.53 12.67
CA LYS A 223 -5.57 -8.29 13.12
C LYS A 223 -6.86 -8.00 12.36
N LEU A 224 -6.91 -8.44 11.12
CA LEU A 224 -7.99 -8.25 10.16
C LEU A 224 -8.37 -9.61 9.57
N PRO A 225 -8.95 -10.52 10.38
CA PRO A 225 -9.20 -11.91 9.95
C PRO A 225 -10.22 -12.01 8.81
N ASP A 226 -11.15 -11.05 8.74
CA ASP A 226 -12.23 -11.03 7.74
C ASP A 226 -11.86 -10.23 6.48
N ASP A 227 -10.59 -9.79 6.36
CA ASP A 227 -10.15 -9.08 5.16
C ASP A 227 -9.85 -10.07 4.02
N LYS A 228 -10.76 -10.09 3.06
CA LYS A 228 -10.71 -11.01 1.92
C LYS A 228 -9.54 -10.77 0.96
N PHE A 229 -9.04 -9.52 0.87
CA PHE A 229 -7.90 -9.21 0.00
C PHE A 229 -6.60 -9.76 0.58
N LEU A 230 -6.40 -9.62 1.89
CA LEU A 230 -5.23 -10.19 2.56
C LEU A 230 -5.26 -11.72 2.52
N LEU A 231 -6.44 -12.33 2.64
CA LEU A 231 -6.64 -13.78 2.51
C LEU A 231 -6.25 -14.27 1.12
N LEU A 232 -6.77 -13.61 0.08
CA LEU A 232 -6.49 -13.95 -1.32
C LEU A 232 -5.00 -13.77 -1.66
N ASP A 233 -4.38 -12.70 -1.19
CA ASP A 233 -2.96 -12.45 -1.40
C ASP A 233 -2.06 -13.52 -0.76
N GLU A 234 -2.41 -13.98 0.46
CA GLU A 234 -1.70 -15.07 1.14
C GLU A 234 -1.86 -16.38 0.37
N ALA A 235 -3.10 -16.71 -0.03
CA ALA A 235 -3.40 -17.91 -0.80
C ALA A 235 -2.68 -17.94 -2.15
N ASN A 236 -2.63 -16.82 -2.87
CA ASN A 236 -1.90 -16.69 -4.13
C ASN A 236 -0.40 -16.97 -3.98
N ILE A 237 0.22 -16.52 -2.88
CA ILE A 237 1.63 -16.83 -2.64
C ILE A 237 1.83 -18.34 -2.43
N TYR A 238 0.96 -19.01 -1.66
CA TYR A 238 1.06 -20.44 -1.46
C TYR A 238 0.80 -21.22 -2.75
N ASN A 239 -0.22 -20.85 -3.51
CA ASN A 239 -0.51 -21.46 -4.81
C ASN A 239 0.69 -21.34 -5.78
N ASN A 240 1.27 -20.15 -5.91
CA ASN A 240 2.44 -19.91 -6.76
C ASN A 240 3.69 -20.70 -6.31
N LYS A 241 3.83 -20.94 -5.01
CA LYS A 241 4.89 -21.78 -4.44
C LYS A 241 4.58 -23.28 -4.50
N ARG A 242 3.39 -23.68 -4.90
CA ARG A 242 2.87 -25.05 -4.82
C ARG A 242 2.92 -25.61 -3.39
N ASP A 243 2.79 -24.73 -2.40
CA ASP A 243 2.71 -25.09 -0.98
C ASP A 243 1.24 -25.38 -0.62
N TYR A 244 0.76 -26.51 -1.12
CA TYR A 244 -0.66 -26.87 -1.00
C TYR A 244 -1.08 -27.18 0.45
N GLY A 245 -0.15 -27.70 1.27
CA GLY A 245 -0.42 -27.93 2.69
C GLY A 245 -0.66 -26.64 3.48
N SER A 246 0.00 -25.54 3.09
CA SER A 246 -0.27 -24.21 3.69
C SER A 246 -1.47 -23.50 3.05
N LEU A 247 -1.83 -23.87 1.81
CA LEU A 247 -2.99 -23.30 1.10
C LEU A 247 -4.31 -23.91 1.60
N GLU A 248 -4.35 -25.21 1.83
CA GLU A 248 -5.57 -25.96 2.16
C GLU A 248 -6.39 -25.35 3.31
N PRO A 249 -5.80 -24.94 4.46
CA PRO A 249 -6.56 -24.33 5.56
C PRO A 249 -7.27 -23.02 5.20
N LEU A 250 -6.89 -22.38 4.09
CA LEU A 250 -7.48 -21.11 3.65
C LEU A 250 -8.66 -21.32 2.68
N LEU A 251 -8.80 -22.53 2.11
CA LEU A 251 -9.72 -22.77 0.99
C LEU A 251 -11.18 -22.62 1.38
N SER A 252 -11.59 -23.05 2.58
CA SER A 252 -12.98 -22.93 3.01
C SER A 252 -13.42 -21.47 2.99
N GLN A 253 -12.67 -20.60 3.69
CA GLN A 253 -12.98 -19.18 3.74
C GLN A 253 -12.92 -18.53 2.35
N LEU A 254 -11.94 -18.89 1.51
CA LEU A 254 -11.81 -18.37 0.14
C LEU A 254 -13.04 -18.70 -0.72
N LEU A 255 -13.52 -19.94 -0.66
CA LEU A 255 -14.68 -20.40 -1.42
C LEU A 255 -15.98 -19.75 -0.91
N ASP A 256 -16.12 -19.58 0.41
CA ASP A 256 -17.29 -18.96 1.03
C ASP A 256 -17.39 -17.46 0.65
N GLU A 257 -16.27 -16.78 0.61
CA GLU A 257 -16.22 -15.35 0.25
C GLU A 257 -16.32 -15.10 -1.26
N ASN A 258 -16.00 -16.12 -2.09
CA ASN A 258 -15.94 -16.00 -3.56
C ASN A 258 -16.68 -17.16 -4.27
N PRO A 259 -17.96 -17.38 -3.98
CA PRO A 259 -18.67 -18.60 -4.43
C PRO A 259 -18.87 -18.71 -5.93
N ALA A 260 -18.79 -17.61 -6.67
CA ALA A 260 -18.99 -17.54 -8.13
C ALA A 260 -17.70 -17.19 -8.90
N ASN A 261 -16.53 -17.22 -8.25
CA ASN A 261 -15.26 -16.96 -8.92
C ASN A 261 -14.63 -18.25 -9.42
N ALA A 262 -14.73 -18.52 -10.74
CA ALA A 262 -14.23 -19.72 -11.38
C ALA A 262 -12.72 -19.96 -11.12
N GLU A 263 -11.91 -18.92 -11.06
CA GLU A 263 -10.46 -19.00 -10.83
C GLU A 263 -10.15 -19.47 -9.40
N ILE A 264 -10.83 -18.89 -8.39
CA ILE A 264 -10.65 -19.32 -7.00
C ILE A 264 -11.10 -20.77 -6.81
N VAL A 265 -12.22 -21.15 -7.42
CA VAL A 265 -12.70 -22.55 -7.40
C VAL A 265 -11.69 -23.47 -8.07
N TYR A 266 -11.09 -23.06 -9.18
CA TYR A 266 -10.01 -23.82 -9.85
C TYR A 266 -8.77 -23.96 -8.95
N ILE A 267 -8.32 -22.88 -8.29
CA ILE A 267 -7.18 -22.92 -7.36
C ILE A 267 -7.44 -23.94 -6.24
N ALA A 268 -8.65 -23.97 -5.69
CA ALA A 268 -9.04 -24.93 -4.67
C ALA A 268 -9.05 -26.36 -5.22
N ALA A 269 -9.61 -26.59 -6.42
CA ALA A 269 -9.59 -27.88 -7.09
C ALA A 269 -8.16 -28.40 -7.29
N ASN A 270 -7.29 -27.54 -7.82
CA ASN A 270 -5.88 -27.86 -8.05
C ASN A 270 -5.12 -28.17 -6.75
N CYS A 271 -5.45 -27.46 -5.67
CA CYS A 271 -4.87 -27.75 -4.36
C CYS A 271 -5.27 -29.14 -3.86
N TYR A 272 -6.55 -29.46 -3.85
CA TYR A 272 -7.03 -30.78 -3.43
C TYR A 272 -6.53 -31.91 -4.32
N ASP A 273 -6.40 -31.68 -5.63
CA ASP A 273 -5.82 -32.63 -6.56
C ASP A 273 -4.37 -32.98 -6.19
N HIS A 274 -3.55 -32.00 -5.88
CA HIS A 274 -2.17 -32.21 -5.44
C HIS A 274 -2.05 -32.83 -4.03
N LEU A 275 -3.07 -32.69 -3.20
CA LEU A 275 -3.18 -33.34 -1.89
C LEU A 275 -3.76 -34.77 -2.00
N ASN A 276 -4.08 -35.24 -3.22
CA ASN A 276 -4.74 -36.53 -3.51
C ASN A 276 -6.15 -36.67 -2.92
N GLU A 277 -6.83 -35.54 -2.70
CA GLU A 277 -8.24 -35.48 -2.28
C GLU A 277 -9.15 -35.46 -3.53
N PHE A 278 -9.15 -36.57 -4.27
CA PHE A 278 -9.69 -36.64 -5.64
C PHE A 278 -11.16 -36.28 -5.75
N ASP A 279 -12.02 -36.72 -4.81
CA ASP A 279 -13.46 -36.43 -4.84
C ASP A 279 -13.73 -34.90 -4.70
N LYS A 280 -12.97 -34.24 -3.83
CA LYS A 280 -13.06 -32.78 -3.65
C LYS A 280 -12.55 -32.04 -4.89
N ALA A 281 -11.43 -32.52 -5.47
CA ALA A 281 -10.85 -31.95 -6.67
C ALA A 281 -11.80 -32.07 -7.85
N GLU A 282 -12.40 -33.24 -8.07
CA GLU A 282 -13.39 -33.48 -9.13
C GLU A 282 -14.57 -32.52 -9.02
N SER A 283 -15.19 -32.47 -7.84
CA SER A 283 -16.35 -31.59 -7.58
C SER A 283 -16.03 -30.12 -7.87
N LEU A 284 -14.86 -29.64 -7.46
CA LEU A 284 -14.46 -28.25 -7.65
C LEU A 284 -14.02 -27.97 -9.10
N TYR A 285 -13.36 -28.89 -9.80
CA TYR A 285 -13.09 -28.73 -11.23
C TYR A 285 -14.40 -28.60 -12.01
N LEU A 286 -15.37 -29.49 -11.77
CA LEU A 286 -16.69 -29.43 -12.42
C LEU A 286 -17.37 -28.07 -12.13
N ARG A 287 -17.35 -27.60 -10.88
CA ARG A 287 -17.91 -26.29 -10.51
C ARG A 287 -17.18 -25.14 -11.21
N SER A 288 -15.85 -25.17 -11.30
CA SER A 288 -15.09 -24.16 -12.02
C SER A 288 -15.46 -24.11 -13.49
N ILE A 289 -15.63 -25.28 -14.14
CA ILE A 289 -16.06 -25.41 -15.54
C ILE A 289 -17.51 -24.92 -15.73
N GLU A 290 -18.39 -25.20 -14.78
CA GLU A 290 -19.78 -24.68 -14.79
C GLU A 290 -19.80 -23.15 -14.75
N LEU A 291 -18.95 -22.55 -13.93
CA LEU A 291 -18.83 -21.09 -13.83
C LEU A 291 -18.16 -20.45 -15.05
N ASN A 292 -17.20 -21.13 -15.66
CA ASN A 292 -16.56 -20.68 -16.90
C ASN A 292 -16.02 -21.89 -17.71
N ASN A 293 -16.73 -22.24 -18.75
CA ASN A 293 -16.43 -23.40 -19.60
C ASN A 293 -15.44 -23.12 -20.75
N SER A 294 -14.89 -21.92 -20.84
CA SER A 294 -13.95 -21.52 -21.89
C SER A 294 -12.48 -21.51 -21.43
N VAL A 295 -12.23 -21.89 -20.17
CA VAL A 295 -10.88 -21.93 -19.60
C VAL A 295 -10.30 -23.35 -19.77
N PHE A 296 -9.12 -23.43 -20.38
CA PHE A 296 -8.45 -24.70 -20.69
C PHE A 296 -8.05 -25.47 -19.43
N GLU A 297 -7.44 -24.82 -18.46
CA GLU A 297 -6.78 -25.47 -17.32
C GLU A 297 -7.70 -26.36 -16.47
N PRO A 298 -8.89 -25.94 -16.01
CA PRO A 298 -9.76 -26.81 -15.22
C PRO A 298 -10.25 -28.03 -16.01
N ILE A 299 -10.53 -27.85 -17.31
CA ILE A 299 -10.99 -28.95 -18.20
C ILE A 299 -9.87 -29.98 -18.43
N TYR A 300 -8.67 -29.49 -18.73
CA TYR A 300 -7.48 -30.33 -18.92
C TYR A 300 -7.13 -31.11 -17.64
N ASN A 301 -7.13 -30.42 -16.49
CA ASN A 301 -6.78 -31.04 -15.21
C ASN A 301 -7.82 -32.08 -14.79
N LEU A 302 -9.10 -31.84 -15.05
CA LEU A 302 -10.14 -32.84 -14.81
C LEU A 302 -9.94 -34.08 -15.69
N GLY A 303 -9.59 -33.93 -16.97
CA GLY A 303 -9.22 -35.01 -17.86
C GLY A 303 -7.99 -35.81 -17.37
N LEU A 304 -6.98 -35.11 -16.88
CA LEU A 304 -5.79 -35.68 -16.26
C LEU A 304 -6.11 -36.42 -14.96
N LEU A 305 -7.00 -35.86 -14.12
CA LEU A 305 -7.47 -36.50 -12.88
C LEU A 305 -8.07 -37.89 -13.18
N TYR A 306 -9.01 -37.97 -14.12
CA TYR A 306 -9.62 -39.23 -14.53
C TYR A 306 -8.63 -40.19 -15.17
N LEU A 307 -7.63 -39.69 -15.91
CA LEU A 307 -6.58 -40.55 -16.45
C LEU A 307 -5.76 -41.23 -15.34
N ARG A 308 -5.38 -40.46 -14.32
CA ARG A 308 -4.65 -41.00 -13.16
C ARG A 308 -5.48 -42.01 -12.39
N GLU A 309 -6.76 -41.76 -12.21
CA GLU A 309 -7.69 -42.69 -11.58
C GLU A 309 -7.81 -43.98 -12.40
N ALA A 310 -7.99 -43.87 -13.73
CA ALA A 310 -8.08 -45.03 -14.60
C ALA A 310 -6.82 -45.92 -14.59
N VAL A 311 -5.65 -45.30 -14.49
CA VAL A 311 -4.36 -46.01 -14.39
C VAL A 311 -4.20 -46.71 -13.03
N ALA A 312 -4.71 -46.09 -11.95
CA ALA A 312 -4.60 -46.65 -10.60
C ALA A 312 -5.61 -47.76 -10.28
N ASN A 313 -6.79 -47.75 -10.92
CA ASN A 313 -7.90 -48.64 -10.62
C ASN A 313 -8.00 -49.83 -11.59
N LYS A 314 -8.63 -50.92 -11.14
CA LYS A 314 -8.82 -52.14 -11.98
C LYS A 314 -9.91 -52.00 -13.05
N ASP A 315 -10.88 -51.12 -12.88
CA ASP A 315 -11.93 -50.80 -13.88
C ASP A 315 -11.47 -49.65 -14.78
N GLN A 316 -10.57 -49.98 -15.69
CA GLN A 316 -9.85 -48.99 -16.50
C GLN A 316 -10.71 -48.35 -17.60
N THR A 317 -11.70 -49.09 -18.17
CA THR A 317 -12.41 -48.67 -19.38
C THR A 317 -13.19 -47.37 -19.17
N LYS A 318 -14.04 -47.33 -18.15
CA LYS A 318 -14.84 -46.12 -17.84
C LYS A 318 -14.00 -44.89 -17.47
N GLY A 319 -12.87 -45.13 -16.78
CA GLY A 319 -11.96 -44.02 -16.41
C GLY A 319 -11.29 -43.43 -17.64
N PHE A 320 -10.86 -44.25 -18.61
CA PHE A 320 -10.29 -43.75 -19.86
C PHE A 320 -11.34 -43.03 -20.72
N GLU A 321 -12.59 -43.50 -20.76
CA GLU A 321 -13.69 -42.83 -21.45
C GLU A 321 -13.94 -41.43 -20.86
N ARG A 322 -14.06 -41.34 -19.52
CA ARG A 322 -14.25 -40.04 -18.84
C ARG A 322 -13.09 -39.09 -19.11
N SER A 323 -11.86 -39.59 -19.05
CA SER A 323 -10.66 -38.82 -19.37
C SER A 323 -10.69 -38.29 -20.81
N GLY A 324 -11.04 -39.19 -21.77
CA GLY A 324 -11.14 -38.80 -23.18
C GLY A 324 -12.10 -37.66 -23.42
N ILE A 325 -13.31 -37.75 -22.87
CA ILE A 325 -14.34 -36.70 -23.01
C ILE A 325 -13.80 -35.33 -22.59
N TRP A 326 -13.12 -35.24 -21.46
CA TRP A 326 -12.63 -33.97 -20.95
C TRP A 326 -11.37 -33.46 -21.66
N LEU A 327 -10.46 -34.38 -22.04
CA LEU A 327 -9.28 -34.01 -22.83
C LEU A 327 -9.65 -33.58 -24.26
N GLU A 328 -10.67 -34.16 -24.85
CA GLU A 328 -11.21 -33.73 -26.14
C GLU A 328 -11.78 -32.29 -26.05
N LYS A 329 -12.56 -32.01 -25.02
CA LYS A 329 -13.04 -30.63 -24.74
C LYS A 329 -11.89 -29.66 -24.52
N ALA A 330 -10.84 -30.06 -23.79
CA ALA A 330 -9.65 -29.23 -23.62
C ALA A 330 -8.95 -28.99 -24.98
N ASN A 331 -8.84 -30.01 -25.82
CA ASN A 331 -8.24 -29.90 -27.15
C ASN A 331 -9.08 -29.04 -28.11
N GLU A 332 -10.40 -28.91 -27.91
CA GLU A 332 -11.24 -27.98 -28.67
C GLU A 332 -10.86 -26.52 -28.35
N ILE A 333 -10.56 -26.21 -27.08
CA ILE A 333 -10.15 -24.88 -26.63
C ILE A 333 -8.71 -24.56 -27.05
N SER A 334 -7.79 -25.53 -26.89
CA SER A 334 -6.38 -25.38 -27.25
C SER A 334 -5.92 -26.53 -28.15
N PRO A 335 -6.22 -26.45 -29.46
CA PRO A 335 -6.00 -27.59 -30.38
C PRO A 335 -4.55 -28.01 -30.56
N ASN A 336 -3.59 -27.11 -30.28
CA ASN A 336 -2.17 -27.34 -30.49
C ASN A 336 -1.38 -27.52 -29.18
N ASP A 337 -2.09 -27.73 -28.05
CA ASP A 337 -1.41 -28.07 -26.81
C ASP A 337 -0.81 -29.45 -26.85
N ILE A 338 0.53 -29.52 -26.88
CA ILE A 338 1.28 -30.77 -27.04
C ILE A 338 1.00 -31.72 -25.88
N LYS A 339 0.86 -31.22 -24.64
CA LYS A 339 0.61 -32.06 -23.48
C LYS A 339 -0.77 -32.70 -23.53
N CYS A 340 -1.78 -31.92 -23.91
CA CYS A 340 -3.13 -32.44 -24.10
C CYS A 340 -3.17 -33.50 -25.17
N LEU A 341 -2.54 -33.29 -26.33
CA LEU A 341 -2.43 -34.28 -27.40
C LEU A 341 -1.69 -35.55 -26.97
N GLN A 342 -0.64 -35.44 -26.16
CA GLN A 342 0.08 -36.60 -25.60
C GLN A 342 -0.82 -37.41 -24.66
N LEU A 343 -1.64 -36.77 -23.83
CA LEU A 343 -2.59 -37.46 -22.97
C LEU A 343 -3.69 -38.15 -23.81
N LEU A 344 -4.23 -37.46 -24.83
CA LEU A 344 -5.19 -38.06 -25.76
C LEU A 344 -4.60 -39.27 -26.49
N GLN A 345 -3.32 -39.25 -26.91
CA GLN A 345 -2.64 -40.39 -27.48
C GLN A 345 -2.65 -41.59 -26.54
N ILE A 346 -2.39 -41.37 -25.24
CA ILE A 346 -2.43 -42.47 -24.25
C ILE A 346 -3.86 -43.00 -24.11
N VAL A 347 -4.84 -42.09 -23.96
CA VAL A 347 -6.26 -42.46 -23.80
C VAL A 347 -6.74 -43.27 -25.00
N TYR A 348 -6.55 -42.80 -26.24
CA TYR A 348 -7.00 -43.50 -27.45
C TYR A 348 -6.30 -44.87 -27.63
N SER A 349 -5.01 -44.94 -27.29
CA SER A 349 -4.29 -46.23 -27.30
C SER A 349 -4.91 -47.23 -26.31
N LYS A 350 -5.27 -46.77 -25.08
CA LYS A 350 -5.88 -47.63 -24.06
C LYS A 350 -7.32 -48.03 -24.37
N MET A 351 -8.05 -47.16 -25.06
CA MET A 351 -9.42 -47.41 -25.54
C MET A 351 -9.48 -48.24 -26.83
N GLY A 352 -8.36 -48.50 -27.50
CA GLY A 352 -8.32 -49.18 -28.80
C GLY A 352 -8.87 -48.35 -29.97
N ASN A 353 -8.99 -47.03 -29.81
CA ASN A 353 -9.50 -46.12 -30.84
C ASN A 353 -8.38 -45.74 -31.82
N GLN A 354 -8.15 -46.63 -32.81
CA GLN A 354 -7.06 -46.52 -33.76
C GLN A 354 -7.15 -45.30 -34.66
N ASP A 355 -8.34 -44.91 -35.09
CA ASP A 355 -8.54 -43.75 -35.95
C ASP A 355 -8.12 -42.44 -35.29
N GLN A 356 -8.54 -42.20 -34.04
CA GLN A 356 -8.19 -41.01 -33.30
C GLN A 356 -6.73 -41.04 -32.85
N LEU A 357 -6.20 -42.21 -32.53
CA LEU A 357 -4.80 -42.41 -32.19
C LEU A 357 -3.89 -41.97 -33.35
N GLU A 358 -4.15 -42.44 -34.56
CA GLU A 358 -3.36 -42.14 -35.75
C GLU A 358 -3.41 -40.62 -36.09
N LYS A 359 -4.61 -40.02 -36.05
CA LYS A 359 -4.79 -38.58 -36.24
C LYS A 359 -3.97 -37.78 -35.24
N THR A 360 -4.01 -38.17 -33.97
CA THR A 360 -3.32 -37.48 -32.88
C THR A 360 -1.80 -37.59 -33.02
N ILE A 361 -1.28 -38.77 -33.38
CA ILE A 361 0.14 -39.01 -33.65
C ILE A 361 0.62 -38.15 -34.82
N ASN A 362 -0.13 -38.11 -35.93
CA ASN A 362 0.23 -37.30 -37.09
C ASN A 362 0.24 -35.80 -36.76
N LYS A 363 -0.72 -35.33 -35.96
CA LYS A 363 -0.75 -33.96 -35.49
C LYS A 363 0.43 -33.64 -34.59
N LEU A 364 0.77 -34.48 -33.63
CA LEU A 364 1.95 -34.34 -32.78
C LEU A 364 3.24 -34.24 -33.59
N LYS A 365 3.42 -35.13 -34.57
CA LYS A 365 4.59 -35.14 -35.47
C LYS A 365 4.72 -33.78 -36.20
N ASN A 366 3.61 -33.27 -36.73
CA ASN A 366 3.61 -31.99 -37.43
C ASN A 366 3.98 -30.80 -36.52
N LEU A 367 3.54 -30.81 -35.25
CA LEU A 367 3.84 -29.75 -34.28
C LEU A 367 5.28 -29.84 -33.73
N THR A 368 5.86 -31.03 -33.65
CA THR A 368 7.22 -31.22 -33.10
C THR A 368 8.32 -31.12 -34.18
N ASN A 369 7.98 -31.16 -35.45
CA ASN A 369 8.92 -31.01 -36.56
C ASN A 369 8.99 -29.57 -37.10
N GLN A 370 8.29 -28.63 -36.48
CA GLN A 370 8.41 -27.19 -36.70
C GLN A 370 9.35 -26.56 -35.65
#